data_e4577cda9f89a619d7f9f94fd9ebfe7f
#
_entry.id   e4577cda9f89a619d7f9f94fd9ebfe7f
#
_cell.length_a   1.000
_cell.length_b   1.000
_cell.length_c   1.000
_cell.angle_alpha   90.00
_cell.angle_beta   90.00
_cell.angle_gamma   90.00
#
_symmetry.space_group_name_H-M   'P 1'
#
loop_
_entity.id
_entity.type
_entity.pdbx_description
1 polymer ?
#
loop_
_entity_poly.entity_id
_entity_poly.type
_entity_poly.pdbx_seq_one_letter_code
_entity_poly.pdbx_strand_id
1 'polypeptide(L)'
;ASCADGDVLSGAANHIEVKGPSRTDGTGSADAVIASGDFDFSSSPLVLSGAETTLTLHFGSGHFFRAADDVDVKNVVAACSPDRDSGPSGATPDSTSSSGPSSATASTTSKDPASEESAAGGSLRWQVDHDRPSVTTDLVGKWVPQLSSKKPGLVADGITWDNRTTLEEFLKLRQKYSNAKLLFSDEWPVFDSGGSWWVTIVDTPYSSAEEANAWCDAQGFDAEHCFAKYIDTKGPSEGTTVTR
;
A
#
# COMPACT_ATOMS: atom_id res chain seq x y z
N ALA A 1 3.01 9.13 -21.14
CA ALA A 1 4.27 9.77 -20.79
C ALA A 1 4.85 10.48 -22.02
N SER A 2 5.44 11.63 -21.86
CA SER A 2 6.17 12.32 -22.91
C SER A 2 7.40 12.97 -22.30
N CYS A 3 8.53 12.85 -22.97
CA CYS A 3 9.76 13.53 -22.60
C CYS A 3 10.13 14.49 -23.73
N ALA A 4 10.25 15.80 -23.41
CA ALA A 4 10.46 16.85 -24.45
C ALA A 4 11.75 16.61 -25.23
N ASP A 5 12.77 16.08 -24.57
CA ASP A 5 14.11 15.85 -25.17
C ASP A 5 14.30 14.40 -25.66
N GLY A 6 13.27 13.57 -25.52
CA GLY A 6 13.34 12.13 -25.79
C GLY A 6 14.15 11.36 -24.72
N ASP A 7 13.75 10.14 -24.47
CA ASP A 7 14.48 9.21 -23.58
C ASP A 7 14.24 7.77 -24.02
N VAL A 8 15.11 6.85 -23.60
CA VAL A 8 14.99 5.43 -23.94
C VAL A 8 15.15 4.59 -22.66
N LEU A 9 14.08 3.86 -22.31
CA LEU A 9 14.18 2.83 -21.29
C LEU A 9 14.66 1.53 -21.95
N SER A 10 15.88 1.11 -21.71
CA SER A 10 16.49 -0.05 -22.38
C SER A 10 17.24 -1.00 -21.45
N GLY A 11 17.32 -0.68 -20.17
CA GLY A 11 18.02 -1.52 -19.17
C GLY A 11 17.22 -2.73 -18.74
N ALA A 12 17.90 -3.69 -18.12
CA ALA A 12 17.26 -4.87 -17.50
C ALA A 12 16.59 -4.53 -16.16
N ALA A 13 16.88 -3.38 -15.56
CA ALA A 13 16.33 -2.96 -14.28
C ALA A 13 16.03 -1.44 -14.28
N ASN A 14 14.87 -1.09 -14.80
CA ASN A 14 14.38 0.28 -14.73
C ASN A 14 13.39 0.37 -13.57
N HIS A 15 13.74 1.09 -12.51
CA HIS A 15 12.86 1.29 -11.39
C HIS A 15 11.76 2.28 -11.73
N ILE A 16 10.49 1.85 -11.59
CA ILE A 16 9.32 2.68 -11.85
C ILE A 16 8.48 2.76 -10.59
N GLU A 17 8.27 3.98 -10.12
CA GLU A 17 7.37 4.30 -9.02
C GLU A 17 6.13 5.00 -9.55
N VAL A 18 4.97 4.51 -9.13
CA VAL A 18 3.68 5.18 -9.33
C VAL A 18 3.32 5.85 -8.02
N LYS A 19 3.22 7.18 -8.03
CA LYS A 19 2.93 7.97 -6.83
C LYS A 19 1.52 8.53 -6.88
N GLY A 20 0.85 8.50 -5.75
CA GLY A 20 -0.46 9.12 -5.58
C GLY A 20 -0.37 10.57 -5.13
N PRO A 21 -1.52 11.27 -5.07
CA PRO A 21 -1.56 12.65 -4.63
C PRO A 21 -0.97 12.78 -3.22
N SER A 22 -0.14 13.81 -3.05
CA SER A 22 0.32 14.21 -1.72
C SER A 22 -0.88 14.69 -0.90
N ARG A 23 -0.85 14.45 0.41
CA ARG A 23 -1.87 15.04 1.29
C ARG A 23 -1.72 16.56 1.27
N THR A 24 -2.81 17.24 0.96
CA THR A 24 -2.90 18.70 1.02
C THR A 24 -3.16 19.23 2.45
N ASP A 25 -2.91 18.44 3.48
CA ASP A 25 -3.14 18.79 4.89
C ASP A 25 -2.01 19.63 5.52
N GLY A 26 -1.15 20.19 4.72
CA GLY A 26 -0.12 21.12 5.20
C GLY A 26 1.09 20.49 5.89
N THR A 27 1.18 19.17 5.98
CA THR A 27 2.30 18.49 6.63
C THR A 27 3.48 18.18 5.71
N GLY A 28 3.41 18.59 4.42
CA GLY A 28 4.53 18.45 3.48
C GLY A 28 4.92 17.00 3.17
N SER A 29 4.00 16.07 3.38
CA SER A 29 4.26 14.67 3.05
C SER A 29 4.47 14.49 1.56
N ALA A 30 5.58 13.88 1.17
CA ALA A 30 5.84 13.48 -0.21
C ALA A 30 4.70 12.60 -0.72
N ASP A 31 4.47 12.60 -2.03
CA ASP A 31 3.50 11.72 -2.68
C ASP A 31 3.75 10.29 -2.24
N ALA A 32 2.72 9.63 -1.76
CA ALA A 32 2.87 8.25 -1.32
C ALA A 32 2.97 7.33 -2.53
N VAL A 33 3.85 6.34 -2.45
CA VAL A 33 4.01 5.33 -3.50
C VAL A 33 2.75 4.46 -3.53
N ILE A 34 2.12 4.37 -4.71
CA ILE A 34 0.95 3.49 -4.96
C ILE A 34 1.44 2.11 -5.36
N ALA A 35 2.43 2.07 -6.26
CA ALA A 35 3.07 0.86 -6.73
C ALA A 35 4.52 1.16 -7.10
N SER A 36 5.42 0.21 -6.93
CA SER A 36 6.79 0.31 -7.41
C SER A 36 7.32 -1.04 -7.88
N GLY A 37 8.33 -1.01 -8.76
CA GLY A 37 8.99 -2.22 -9.21
C GLY A 37 10.02 -1.94 -10.29
N ASP A 38 10.87 -2.93 -10.52
CA ASP A 38 11.85 -2.90 -11.59
C ASP A 38 11.29 -3.62 -12.82
N PHE A 39 11.51 -3.04 -13.98
CA PHE A 39 11.03 -3.54 -15.26
C PHE A 39 12.19 -3.75 -16.22
N ASP A 40 12.16 -4.88 -16.93
CA ASP A 40 13.15 -5.23 -17.94
C ASP A 40 12.69 -4.78 -19.32
N PHE A 41 13.38 -3.80 -19.89
CA PHE A 41 13.19 -3.31 -21.25
C PHE A 41 14.34 -3.69 -22.19
N SER A 42 15.25 -4.58 -21.77
CA SER A 42 16.43 -4.96 -22.56
C SER A 42 16.06 -5.64 -23.88
N SER A 43 14.99 -6.43 -23.90
CA SER A 43 14.51 -7.12 -25.09
C SER A 43 13.53 -6.29 -25.95
N SER A 44 12.96 -5.23 -25.38
CA SER A 44 12.00 -4.35 -26.06
C SER A 44 12.13 -2.93 -25.52
N PRO A 45 13.16 -2.19 -25.96
CA PRO A 45 13.38 -0.82 -25.51
C PRO A 45 12.19 0.09 -25.81
N LEU A 46 11.82 0.91 -24.82
CA LEU A 46 10.75 1.89 -24.95
C LEU A 46 11.33 3.25 -25.23
N VAL A 47 11.01 3.80 -26.40
CA VAL A 47 11.40 5.16 -26.77
C VAL A 47 10.34 6.15 -26.34
N LEU A 48 10.69 7.05 -25.44
CA LEU A 48 9.87 8.19 -25.02
C LEU A 48 10.25 9.39 -25.89
N SER A 49 9.48 9.63 -26.93
CA SER A 49 9.63 10.83 -27.78
C SER A 49 8.64 11.90 -27.33
N GLY A 50 8.69 13.09 -27.94
CA GLY A 50 7.70 14.14 -27.67
C GLY A 50 6.27 13.78 -28.04
N ALA A 51 6.04 12.63 -28.65
CA ALA A 51 4.70 12.05 -28.87
C ALA A 51 4.21 11.27 -27.65
N GLU A 52 2.90 11.24 -27.45
CA GLU A 52 2.29 10.47 -26.37
C GLU A 52 2.48 8.97 -26.59
N THR A 53 3.09 8.31 -25.63
CA THR A 53 3.33 6.86 -25.65
C THR A 53 2.54 6.20 -24.52
N THR A 54 1.80 5.14 -24.85
CA THR A 54 1.07 4.32 -23.87
C THR A 54 1.95 3.16 -23.42
N LEU A 55 2.18 3.10 -22.09
CA LEU A 55 2.90 2.01 -21.45
C LEU A 55 1.95 1.29 -20.49
N THR A 56 1.80 -0.03 -20.64
CA THR A 56 1.07 -0.87 -19.71
C THR A 56 2.05 -1.58 -18.79
N LEU A 57 1.98 -1.30 -17.50
CA LEU A 57 2.81 -1.88 -16.46
C LEU A 57 1.98 -2.88 -15.64
N HIS A 58 2.49 -4.09 -15.46
CA HIS A 58 1.90 -5.10 -14.60
C HIS A 58 2.76 -5.24 -13.35
N PHE A 59 2.25 -4.72 -12.24
CA PHE A 59 2.87 -4.91 -10.94
C PHE A 59 2.38 -6.22 -10.33
N GLY A 60 3.30 -7.06 -9.89
CA GLY A 60 2.99 -8.32 -9.21
C GLY A 60 2.43 -8.10 -7.81
N SER A 61 2.00 -9.18 -7.19
CA SER A 61 1.64 -9.22 -5.78
C SER A 61 2.83 -8.75 -4.92
N GLY A 62 2.59 -7.86 -3.95
CA GLY A 62 3.63 -7.27 -3.11
C GLY A 62 4.28 -6.00 -3.68
N HIS A 63 3.91 -5.56 -4.88
CA HIS A 63 4.36 -4.32 -5.50
C HIS A 63 3.32 -3.19 -5.46
N PHE A 64 2.15 -3.44 -4.89
CA PHE A 64 1.11 -2.44 -4.62
C PHE A 64 1.13 -2.05 -3.15
N PHE A 65 1.02 -0.75 -2.89
CA PHE A 65 1.13 -0.16 -1.55
C PHE A 65 -0.12 0.61 -1.12
N ARG A 66 -1.17 0.63 -1.95
CA ARG A 66 -2.45 1.27 -1.64
C ARG A 66 -3.64 0.51 -2.20
N ALA A 67 -4.77 0.61 -1.53
CA ALA A 67 -6.04 0.12 -2.04
C ALA A 67 -6.48 0.91 -3.28
N ALA A 68 -7.14 0.23 -4.23
CA ALA A 68 -7.54 0.86 -5.49
C ALA A 68 -8.56 1.99 -5.30
N ASP A 69 -9.38 1.93 -4.27
CA ASP A 69 -10.37 2.96 -3.91
C ASP A 69 -9.74 4.20 -3.25
N ASP A 70 -8.47 4.10 -2.80
CA ASP A 70 -7.71 5.23 -2.25
C ASP A 70 -6.89 5.98 -3.31
N VAL A 71 -6.93 5.51 -4.56
CA VAL A 71 -6.14 6.09 -5.65
C VAL A 71 -6.95 7.07 -6.47
N ASP A 72 -6.58 8.35 -6.42
CA ASP A 72 -7.09 9.33 -7.38
C ASP A 72 -6.27 9.25 -8.68
N VAL A 73 -6.79 8.48 -9.64
CA VAL A 73 -6.14 8.25 -10.94
C VAL A 73 -5.85 9.53 -11.76
N LYS A 74 -6.49 10.65 -11.42
CA LYS A 74 -6.27 11.93 -12.10
C LYS A 74 -4.96 12.60 -11.69
N ASN A 75 -4.47 12.28 -10.51
CA ASN A 75 -3.29 12.89 -9.90
C ASN A 75 -2.13 11.90 -9.70
N VAL A 76 -2.15 10.78 -10.42
CA VAL A 76 -1.07 9.80 -10.39
C VAL A 76 0.09 10.25 -11.25
N VAL A 77 1.30 10.17 -10.71
CA VAL A 77 2.56 10.46 -11.40
C VAL A 77 3.41 9.20 -11.45
N ALA A 78 3.94 8.87 -12.61
CA ALA A 78 4.93 7.81 -12.75
C ALA A 78 6.33 8.44 -12.84
N ALA A 79 7.23 8.04 -11.95
CA ALA A 79 8.64 8.42 -11.96
C ALA A 79 9.47 7.22 -12.39
N CYS A 80 10.34 7.40 -13.38
CA CYS A 80 11.24 6.36 -13.86
C CYS A 80 12.68 6.72 -13.47
N SER A 81 13.39 5.75 -12.89
CA SER A 81 14.82 5.87 -12.63
C SER A 81 15.55 4.83 -13.47
N PRO A 82 16.34 5.24 -14.47
CA PRO A 82 17.10 4.31 -15.27
C PRO A 82 18.17 3.61 -14.42
N ASP A 83 18.50 2.39 -14.80
CA ASP A 83 19.58 1.61 -14.18
C ASP A 83 20.90 2.39 -14.27
N ARG A 84 21.49 2.77 -13.14
CA ARG A 84 22.72 3.57 -13.06
C ARG A 84 24.00 2.76 -13.31
N ASP A 85 23.89 1.44 -13.41
CA ASP A 85 25.04 0.54 -13.63
C ASP A 85 25.38 0.32 -15.12
N SER A 86 24.59 0.85 -16.03
CA SER A 86 24.91 0.81 -17.46
C SER A 86 25.84 1.98 -17.80
N GLY A 87 27.15 1.73 -17.82
CA GLY A 87 28.12 2.70 -18.31
C GLY A 87 27.77 3.18 -19.74
N PRO A 88 28.31 4.35 -20.19
CA PRO A 88 27.87 4.99 -21.40
C PRO A 88 28.16 4.13 -22.62
N SER A 89 27.21 3.35 -23.07
CA SER A 89 27.20 2.80 -24.43
C SER A 89 26.61 3.87 -25.32
N GLY A 90 27.51 4.63 -25.95
CA GLY A 90 27.14 5.54 -27.01
C GLY A 90 26.54 4.80 -28.21
N ALA A 91 25.24 4.68 -28.23
CA ALA A 91 24.47 4.35 -29.41
C ALA A 91 23.86 5.62 -29.95
N THR A 92 24.43 6.14 -31.01
CA THR A 92 23.81 7.17 -31.86
C THR A 92 22.48 6.60 -32.38
N PRO A 93 21.37 7.32 -32.25
CA PRO A 93 20.09 6.87 -32.80
C PRO A 93 20.15 6.98 -34.33
N ASP A 94 20.15 5.85 -35.01
CA ASP A 94 19.89 5.80 -36.44
C ASP A 94 18.38 6.02 -36.66
N SER A 95 18.09 7.15 -37.27
CA SER A 95 16.73 7.65 -37.49
C SER A 95 16.07 6.85 -38.60
N THR A 96 15.23 5.90 -38.24
CA THR A 96 14.23 5.35 -39.18
C THR A 96 12.85 5.39 -38.53
N SER A 97 12.08 6.36 -39.00
CA SER A 97 10.72 6.66 -38.59
C SER A 97 9.77 5.49 -38.79
N SER A 98 9.07 5.11 -37.71
CA SER A 98 7.77 4.45 -37.82
C SER A 98 6.85 5.04 -36.77
N SER A 99 6.04 6.00 -37.19
CA SER A 99 5.02 6.66 -36.39
C SER A 99 3.77 5.78 -36.30
N GLY A 100 3.74 4.91 -35.29
CA GLY A 100 2.54 4.24 -34.82
C GLY A 100 2.46 4.40 -33.32
N PRO A 101 1.26 4.32 -32.70
CA PRO A 101 1.19 4.35 -31.23
C PRO A 101 1.91 3.09 -30.70
N SER A 102 3.07 3.31 -30.09
CA SER A 102 3.82 2.23 -29.44
C SER A 102 3.13 1.86 -28.14
N SER A 103 2.71 0.61 -28.00
CA SER A 103 2.25 0.04 -26.75
C SER A 103 3.30 -0.96 -26.28
N ALA A 104 3.86 -0.75 -25.10
CA ALA A 104 4.76 -1.70 -24.47
C ALA A 104 4.11 -2.27 -23.20
N THR A 105 4.38 -3.55 -22.91
CA THR A 105 3.91 -4.23 -21.70
C THR A 105 5.11 -4.82 -21.00
N ALA A 106 5.28 -4.50 -19.72
CA ALA A 106 6.35 -5.02 -18.91
C ALA A 106 5.82 -5.55 -17.56
N SER A 107 6.51 -6.51 -16.97
CA SER A 107 6.19 -7.10 -15.67
C SER A 107 7.34 -6.90 -14.69
N THR A 108 7.01 -6.74 -13.41
CA THR A 108 8.01 -6.48 -12.35
C THR A 108 8.97 -7.64 -12.15
N THR A 109 10.23 -7.29 -11.96
CA THR A 109 11.26 -8.17 -11.37
C THR A 109 11.69 -7.53 -10.05
N SER A 110 11.51 -8.22 -8.92
CA SER A 110 11.93 -7.68 -7.60
C SER A 110 13.43 -7.69 -7.47
N LYS A 111 14.04 -6.54 -7.15
CA LYS A 111 15.50 -6.44 -6.94
C LYS A 111 15.91 -5.84 -5.60
N ASP A 112 15.09 -5.04 -4.94
CA ASP A 112 15.44 -4.45 -3.65
C ASP A 112 14.32 -4.63 -2.59
N PRO A 113 14.37 -5.76 -1.85
CA PRO A 113 13.40 -6.02 -0.78
C PRO A 113 13.37 -4.96 0.32
N ALA A 114 14.49 -4.28 0.59
CA ALA A 114 14.55 -3.26 1.64
C ALA A 114 13.81 -1.98 1.23
N SER A 115 13.91 -1.58 -0.04
CA SER A 115 13.15 -0.47 -0.60
C SER A 115 11.65 -0.74 -0.55
N GLU A 116 11.22 -1.94 -0.92
CA GLU A 116 9.81 -2.34 -0.89
C GLU A 116 9.26 -2.40 0.53
N GLU A 117 10.05 -2.91 1.49
CA GLU A 117 9.69 -2.92 2.90
C GLU A 117 9.50 -1.50 3.45
N SER A 118 10.40 -0.59 3.09
CA SER A 118 10.29 0.83 3.46
C SER A 118 9.07 1.50 2.84
N ALA A 119 8.81 1.26 1.55
CA ALA A 119 7.65 1.78 0.84
C ALA A 119 6.33 1.24 1.44
N ALA A 120 6.29 -0.04 1.77
CA ALA A 120 5.15 -0.65 2.44
C ALA A 120 4.88 -0.02 3.81
N GLY A 121 5.94 0.19 4.62
CA GLY A 121 5.82 0.88 5.90
C GLY A 121 5.29 2.31 5.76
N GLY A 122 5.76 3.04 4.75
CA GLY A 122 5.25 4.36 4.40
C GLY A 122 3.77 4.34 4.00
N SER A 123 3.35 3.34 3.24
CA SER A 123 1.97 3.17 2.81
C SER A 123 1.02 2.80 3.95
N LEU A 124 1.46 1.91 4.85
CA LEU A 124 0.71 1.60 6.08
C LEU A 124 0.52 2.87 6.93
N ARG A 125 1.59 3.67 7.11
CA ARG A 125 1.51 4.93 7.85
C ARG A 125 0.55 5.92 7.19
N TRP A 126 0.65 6.09 5.88
CA TRP A 126 -0.28 6.93 5.13
C TRP A 126 -1.73 6.48 5.34
N GLN A 127 -2.00 5.17 5.28
CA GLN A 127 -3.34 4.62 5.47
C GLN A 127 -3.89 4.91 6.86
N VAL A 128 -3.07 4.72 7.91
CA VAL A 128 -3.44 5.08 9.29
C VAL A 128 -3.83 6.55 9.39
N ASP A 129 -3.03 7.45 8.81
CA ASP A 129 -3.31 8.88 8.82
C ASP A 129 -4.58 9.23 8.06
N HIS A 130 -4.84 8.53 6.95
CA HIS A 130 -6.04 8.70 6.14
C HIS A 130 -7.31 8.21 6.86
N ASP A 131 -7.23 7.10 7.59
CA ASP A 131 -8.36 6.49 8.28
C ASP A 131 -8.66 7.16 9.64
N ARG A 132 -7.65 7.75 10.30
CA ARG A 132 -7.78 8.34 11.64
C ARG A 132 -8.94 9.31 11.82
N PRO A 133 -9.24 10.25 10.88
CA PRO A 133 -10.36 11.17 11.05
C PRO A 133 -11.70 10.47 11.18
N SER A 134 -12.00 9.49 10.33
CA SER A 134 -13.25 8.73 10.39
C SER A 134 -13.32 7.87 11.65
N VAL A 135 -12.23 7.16 11.99
CA VAL A 135 -12.17 6.37 13.22
C VAL A 135 -12.42 7.23 14.46
N THR A 136 -11.81 8.41 14.53
CA THR A 136 -11.99 9.32 15.66
C THR A 136 -13.41 9.86 15.76
N THR A 137 -14.05 10.15 14.62
CA THR A 137 -15.39 10.73 14.58
C THR A 137 -16.48 9.69 14.82
N ASP A 138 -16.34 8.50 14.22
CA ASP A 138 -17.43 7.55 14.08
C ASP A 138 -17.33 6.35 15.05
N LEU A 139 -16.11 5.99 15.48
CA LEU A 139 -15.85 4.75 16.22
C LEU A 139 -15.43 4.94 17.67
N VAL A 140 -15.07 6.16 18.10
CA VAL A 140 -14.74 6.41 19.51
C VAL A 140 -15.97 6.16 20.40
N GLY A 141 -15.77 5.36 21.45
CA GLY A 141 -16.86 4.92 22.33
C GLY A 141 -17.68 3.74 21.79
N LYS A 142 -17.17 3.04 20.79
CA LYS A 142 -17.85 1.91 20.14
C LYS A 142 -17.02 0.64 20.16
N TRP A 143 -17.71 -0.49 20.08
CA TRP A 143 -17.11 -1.77 19.79
C TRP A 143 -17.09 -2.00 18.27
N VAL A 144 -15.97 -2.52 17.77
CA VAL A 144 -15.79 -2.85 16.36
C VAL A 144 -15.15 -4.24 16.21
N PRO A 145 -15.38 -4.94 15.10
CA PRO A 145 -14.61 -6.15 14.78
C PRO A 145 -13.15 -5.78 14.46
N GLN A 146 -12.19 -6.40 15.17
CA GLN A 146 -10.77 -6.35 14.84
C GLN A 146 -10.41 -7.62 14.10
N LEU A 147 -9.82 -7.48 12.89
CA LEU A 147 -9.51 -8.59 11.99
C LEU A 147 -8.05 -9.02 12.05
N SER A 148 -7.16 -8.11 12.35
CA SER A 148 -5.72 -8.39 12.33
C SER A 148 -4.97 -7.45 13.27
N SER A 149 -3.82 -7.94 13.76
CA SER A 149 -2.85 -7.15 14.50
C SER A 149 -1.46 -7.71 14.19
N LYS A 150 -0.67 -6.98 13.41
CA LYS A 150 0.63 -7.43 12.89
C LYS A 150 1.71 -6.37 13.13
N LYS A 151 2.96 -6.82 13.24
CA LYS A 151 4.13 -5.93 13.31
C LYS A 151 5.36 -6.61 12.71
N PRO A 152 6.34 -5.84 12.24
CA PRO A 152 7.60 -6.42 11.75
C PRO A 152 8.28 -7.31 12.80
N GLY A 153 8.71 -8.49 12.37
CA GLY A 153 9.35 -9.49 13.23
C GLY A 153 8.40 -10.41 13.99
N LEU A 154 7.07 -10.22 13.91
CA LEU A 154 6.12 -11.16 14.47
C LEU A 154 6.19 -12.49 13.71
N VAL A 155 6.28 -13.60 14.45
CA VAL A 155 6.15 -14.95 13.88
C VAL A 155 4.77 -15.47 14.24
N ALA A 156 3.90 -15.57 13.25
CA ALA A 156 2.54 -16.09 13.37
C ALA A 156 2.09 -16.69 12.03
N ASP A 157 1.15 -17.61 12.06
CA ASP A 157 0.58 -18.26 10.87
C ASP A 157 1.63 -18.93 9.96
N GLY A 158 2.76 -19.35 10.56
CA GLY A 158 3.86 -20.02 9.85
C GLY A 158 4.79 -19.09 9.06
N ILE A 159 4.62 -17.77 9.19
CA ILE A 159 5.46 -16.77 8.51
C ILE A 159 6.05 -15.76 9.50
N THR A 160 7.12 -15.10 9.10
CA THR A 160 7.62 -13.90 9.78
C THR A 160 7.04 -12.69 9.09
N TRP A 161 6.25 -11.92 9.83
CA TRP A 161 5.58 -10.72 9.33
C TRP A 161 6.55 -9.56 9.17
N ASP A 162 6.35 -8.78 8.13
CA ASP A 162 7.01 -7.52 7.85
C ASP A 162 5.97 -6.48 7.37
N ASN A 163 6.38 -5.28 7.00
CA ASN A 163 5.44 -4.26 6.52
C ASN A 163 4.79 -4.67 5.19
N ARG A 164 5.52 -5.35 4.31
CA ARG A 164 5.01 -5.81 3.00
C ARG A 164 3.88 -6.82 3.19
N THR A 165 4.11 -7.87 3.96
CA THR A 165 3.11 -8.91 4.22
C THR A 165 1.90 -8.35 4.98
N THR A 166 2.14 -7.42 5.90
CA THR A 166 1.07 -6.72 6.62
C THR A 166 0.22 -5.85 5.69
N LEU A 167 0.85 -5.09 4.81
CA LEU A 167 0.14 -4.28 3.83
C LEU A 167 -0.65 -5.15 2.84
N GLU A 168 -0.06 -6.26 2.37
CA GLU A 168 -0.74 -7.21 1.49
C GLU A 168 -1.99 -7.81 2.16
N GLU A 169 -1.89 -8.20 3.44
CA GLU A 169 -3.05 -8.67 4.22
C GLU A 169 -4.11 -7.58 4.32
N PHE A 170 -3.73 -6.36 4.71
CA PHE A 170 -4.66 -5.23 4.80
C PHE A 170 -5.39 -4.96 3.48
N LEU A 171 -4.67 -4.93 2.35
CA LEU A 171 -5.26 -4.71 1.04
C LEU A 171 -6.25 -5.82 0.64
N LYS A 172 -5.94 -7.09 0.96
CA LYS A 172 -6.86 -8.22 0.77
C LYS A 172 -8.11 -8.09 1.64
N LEU A 173 -7.95 -7.72 2.92
CA LEU A 173 -9.06 -7.48 3.83
C LEU A 173 -9.93 -6.32 3.35
N ARG A 174 -9.33 -5.22 2.90
CA ARG A 174 -10.06 -4.07 2.38
C ARG A 174 -10.77 -4.37 1.05
N GLN A 175 -10.20 -5.20 0.20
CA GLN A 175 -10.89 -5.68 -1.01
C GLN A 175 -12.16 -6.46 -0.67
N LYS A 176 -12.13 -7.25 0.41
CA LYS A 176 -13.29 -8.02 0.87
C LYS A 176 -14.27 -7.17 1.68
N TYR A 177 -13.75 -6.28 2.51
CA TYR A 177 -14.49 -5.38 3.40
C TYR A 177 -14.08 -3.93 3.09
N SER A 178 -14.81 -3.27 2.21
CA SER A 178 -14.46 -1.93 1.70
C SER A 178 -14.40 -0.86 2.80
N ASN A 179 -15.02 -1.13 3.95
CA ASN A 179 -14.96 -0.29 5.15
C ASN A 179 -13.89 -0.75 6.18
N ALA A 180 -12.95 -1.61 5.79
CA ALA A 180 -11.81 -1.90 6.65
C ALA A 180 -10.94 -0.65 6.83
N LYS A 181 -10.48 -0.43 8.05
CA LYS A 181 -9.64 0.70 8.46
C LYS A 181 -8.37 0.20 9.11
N LEU A 182 -7.30 0.98 8.95
CA LEU A 182 -6.00 0.68 9.56
C LEU A 182 -5.69 1.67 10.68
N LEU A 183 -5.28 1.13 11.83
CA LEU A 183 -4.82 1.90 12.98
C LEU A 183 -3.37 1.53 13.31
N PHE A 184 -2.68 2.44 14.00
CA PHE A 184 -1.41 2.14 14.63
C PHE A 184 -1.57 2.17 16.15
N SER A 185 -1.29 1.05 16.81
CA SER A 185 -1.63 0.84 18.21
C SER A 185 -1.11 1.92 19.16
N ASP A 186 0.08 2.46 18.88
CA ASP A 186 0.74 3.45 19.76
C ASP A 186 0.01 4.80 19.80
N GLU A 187 -0.96 5.02 18.92
CA GLU A 187 -1.78 6.23 18.88
C GLU A 187 -3.08 6.12 19.69
N TRP A 188 -3.38 4.93 20.21
CA TRP A 188 -4.64 4.62 20.88
C TRP A 188 -4.39 3.93 22.23
N PRO A 189 -4.75 4.55 23.35
CA PRO A 189 -4.44 3.99 24.67
C PRO A 189 -5.16 2.68 25.00
N VAL A 190 -6.20 2.35 24.24
CA VAL A 190 -6.96 1.11 24.36
C VAL A 190 -6.23 -0.12 23.81
N PHE A 191 -5.11 0.05 23.12
CA PHE A 191 -4.20 -1.04 22.78
C PHE A 191 -3.07 -1.10 23.79
N ASP A 192 -2.47 -2.27 23.95
CA ASP A 192 -1.33 -2.44 24.86
C ASP A 192 -0.15 -1.56 24.42
N SER A 193 0.39 -0.79 25.35
CA SER A 193 1.47 0.15 25.09
C SER A 193 2.76 -0.55 24.65
N GLY A 194 3.50 0.07 23.72
CA GLY A 194 4.82 -0.39 23.29
C GLY A 194 4.81 -1.54 22.29
N GLY A 195 3.69 -1.81 21.66
CA GLY A 195 3.58 -2.89 20.70
C GLY A 195 3.93 -2.53 19.27
N SER A 196 3.72 -1.28 18.85
CA SER A 196 3.90 -0.78 17.47
C SER A 196 3.20 -1.68 16.44
N TRP A 197 1.92 -1.98 16.70
CA TRP A 197 1.13 -2.86 15.88
C TRP A 197 0.36 -2.10 14.81
N TRP A 198 0.34 -2.64 13.61
CA TRP A 198 -0.64 -2.32 12.58
C TRP A 198 -1.91 -3.12 12.88
N VAL A 199 -3.02 -2.45 13.10
CA VAL A 199 -4.28 -3.06 13.51
C VAL A 199 -5.34 -2.80 12.45
N THR A 200 -5.92 -3.87 11.90
CA THR A 200 -7.03 -3.77 10.95
C THR A 200 -8.35 -3.99 11.68
N ILE A 201 -9.25 -3.03 11.57
CA ILE A 201 -10.62 -3.09 12.08
C ILE A 201 -11.64 -2.96 10.95
N VAL A 202 -12.90 -3.25 11.22
CA VAL A 202 -14.02 -2.94 10.31
C VAL A 202 -14.80 -1.77 10.88
N ASP A 203 -15.00 -0.74 10.06
CA ASP A 203 -15.80 0.44 10.39
C ASP A 203 -17.31 0.07 10.38
N THR A 204 -17.68 -0.69 11.42
CA THR A 204 -19.05 -1.08 11.72
C THR A 204 -19.21 -0.98 13.23
N PRO A 205 -19.72 0.16 13.73
CA PRO A 205 -19.82 0.41 15.17
C PRO A 205 -20.96 -0.38 15.81
N TYR A 206 -20.67 -0.96 16.97
CA TYR A 206 -21.64 -1.69 17.81
C TYR A 206 -21.70 -1.09 19.20
N SER A 207 -22.84 -1.37 19.88
CA SER A 207 -23.06 -0.91 21.26
C SER A 207 -22.44 -1.87 22.29
N SER A 208 -22.19 -3.12 21.92
CA SER A 208 -21.61 -4.11 22.80
C SER A 208 -20.58 -4.99 22.09
N ALA A 209 -19.73 -5.65 22.87
CA ALA A 209 -18.76 -6.62 22.37
C ALA A 209 -19.43 -7.84 21.75
N GLU A 210 -20.55 -8.27 22.31
CA GLU A 210 -21.32 -9.42 21.82
C GLU A 210 -21.80 -9.18 20.38
N GLU A 211 -22.29 -7.97 20.07
CA GLU A 211 -22.73 -7.61 18.72
C GLU A 211 -21.55 -7.60 17.73
N ALA A 212 -20.41 -7.03 18.11
CA ALA A 212 -19.21 -7.05 17.27
C ALA A 212 -18.68 -8.47 17.04
N ASN A 213 -18.70 -9.31 18.07
CA ASN A 213 -18.34 -10.73 17.97
C ASN A 213 -19.33 -11.53 17.10
N ALA A 214 -20.63 -11.23 17.19
CA ALA A 214 -21.64 -11.85 16.34
C ALA A 214 -21.41 -11.52 14.84
N TRP A 215 -20.90 -10.32 14.55
CA TRP A 215 -20.46 -9.99 13.19
C TRP A 215 -19.32 -10.89 12.73
N CYS A 216 -18.29 -11.12 13.57
CA CYS A 216 -17.18 -12.01 13.25
C CYS A 216 -17.68 -13.44 12.94
N ASP A 217 -18.63 -13.98 13.76
CA ASP A 217 -19.25 -15.28 13.53
C ASP A 217 -20.00 -15.32 12.19
N ALA A 218 -20.78 -14.28 11.89
CA ALA A 218 -21.53 -14.18 10.65
C ALA A 218 -20.64 -14.11 9.40
N GLN A 219 -19.40 -13.61 9.53
CA GLN A 219 -18.40 -13.59 8.46
C GLN A 219 -17.60 -14.89 8.36
N GLY A 220 -17.79 -15.83 9.29
CA GLY A 220 -17.11 -17.12 9.30
C GLY A 220 -15.67 -17.09 9.77
N PHE A 221 -15.27 -16.07 10.53
CA PHE A 221 -13.97 -16.05 11.17
C PHE A 221 -13.91 -16.98 12.37
N ASP A 222 -12.74 -17.52 12.66
CA ASP A 222 -12.46 -18.14 13.96
C ASP A 222 -12.15 -17.09 15.04
N ALA A 223 -12.04 -17.54 16.29
CA ALA A 223 -11.88 -16.65 17.45
C ALA A 223 -10.49 -15.96 17.52
N GLU A 224 -9.49 -16.50 16.83
CA GLU A 224 -8.14 -15.93 16.80
C GLU A 224 -8.02 -14.81 15.76
N HIS A 225 -8.79 -14.87 14.67
CA HIS A 225 -8.70 -13.97 13.53
C HIS A 225 -9.79 -12.88 13.50
N CYS A 226 -10.75 -12.89 14.42
CA CYS A 226 -11.69 -11.78 14.55
C CYS A 226 -12.29 -11.75 15.96
N PHE A 227 -12.25 -10.60 16.59
CA PHE A 227 -12.80 -10.39 17.93
C PHE A 227 -13.22 -8.94 18.15
N ALA A 228 -14.02 -8.70 19.19
CA ALA A 228 -14.50 -7.36 19.53
C ALA A 228 -13.39 -6.51 20.16
N LYS A 229 -13.23 -5.29 19.65
CA LYS A 229 -12.33 -4.28 20.18
C LYS A 229 -13.10 -2.99 20.44
N TYR A 230 -12.94 -2.43 21.64
CA TYR A 230 -13.46 -1.10 21.98
C TYR A 230 -12.47 -0.03 21.55
N ILE A 231 -12.94 1.00 20.87
CA ILE A 231 -12.12 2.11 20.39
C ILE A 231 -12.36 3.33 21.28
N ASP A 232 -11.30 3.84 21.89
CA ASP A 232 -11.35 5.08 22.66
C ASP A 232 -10.01 5.82 22.59
N THR A 233 -10.06 7.12 22.75
CA THR A 233 -8.90 8.01 22.86
C THR A 233 -8.44 8.19 24.32
N LYS A 234 -9.11 7.54 25.26
CA LYS A 234 -8.87 7.64 26.72
C LYS A 234 -9.04 6.26 27.36
N GLY A 235 -8.47 6.12 28.55
CA GLY A 235 -8.64 4.91 29.35
C GLY A 235 -7.57 3.85 29.11
N PRO A 236 -7.54 2.80 29.95
CA PRO A 236 -6.60 1.69 29.82
C PRO A 236 -7.02 0.72 28.72
N SER A 237 -6.09 -0.16 28.34
CA SER A 237 -6.37 -1.27 27.40
C SER A 237 -7.21 -2.39 28.03
N GLU A 238 -7.19 -2.49 29.37
CA GLU A 238 -7.93 -3.53 30.10
C GLU A 238 -9.44 -3.46 29.85
N GLY A 239 -10.04 -4.60 29.50
CA GLY A 239 -11.47 -4.70 29.23
C GLY A 239 -11.92 -4.15 27.87
N THR A 240 -11.00 -3.67 27.05
CA THR A 240 -11.30 -3.16 25.70
C THR A 240 -11.19 -4.21 24.59
N THR A 241 -10.87 -5.45 24.93
CA THR A 241 -10.82 -6.59 24.02
C THR A 241 -11.65 -7.73 24.59
N VAL A 242 -12.57 -8.26 23.79
CA VAL A 242 -13.38 -9.41 24.14
C VAL A 242 -13.29 -10.44 23.02
N THR A 243 -12.61 -11.54 23.31
CA THR A 243 -12.53 -12.71 22.40
C THR A 243 -13.80 -13.56 22.50
N ARG A 244 -14.00 -14.44 21.53
CA ARG A 244 -15.14 -15.38 21.47
C ARG A 244 -14.79 -16.69 22.09
#